data_2cc33a2811974d4ee6e500cd59785a62
#
_entry.id   2cc33a2811974d4ee6e500cd59785a62
#
_cell.length_a   1.000
_cell.length_b   1.000
_cell.length_c   1.000
_cell.angle_alpha   90.00
_cell.angle_beta   90.00
_cell.angle_gamma   90.00
#
_symmetry.space_group_name_H-M   'P 1'
#
loop_
_entity.id
_entity.type
_entity.pdbx_description
1 polymer ?
#
loop_
_entity_poly.entity_id
_entity_poly.type
_entity_poly.pdbx_seq_one_letter_code
_entity_poly.pdbx_strand_id
1 'polypeptide(L)'
;MPVGGLERLQYSDNRKPYSLMIAARFERRKRLDLAIDAVVALHEKIPEVTLDIYGQGMLWQEIEEKIKQLNAQSYIHLKGHQDLQTRFKAYELYLATSEWETFGLTLLEAIGSGLVMVGTDVPYGNPTFIKNDRNGFLVPFVNQSHEEVVADLKRSMQKAFGNLNFLREGSYKLAERYMTDQIIGQWREFLTNRGKNNDVLSGK
;
A
#
# COMPACT_ATOMS: atom_id res chain seq x y z
N MET A 1 -2.07 -21.80 -6.26
CA MET A 1 -2.27 -21.77 -4.81
C MET A 1 -3.00 -20.48 -4.49
N PRO A 2 -3.99 -20.48 -3.62
CA PRO A 2 -4.55 -19.22 -3.18
C PRO A 2 -3.42 -18.43 -2.54
N VAL A 3 -3.26 -17.20 -2.96
CA VAL A 3 -2.44 -16.23 -2.25
C VAL A 3 -3.00 -16.20 -0.84
N GLY A 4 -2.17 -16.41 0.16
CA GLY A 4 -2.61 -16.49 1.55
C GLY A 4 -3.48 -15.31 1.89
N GLY A 5 -4.66 -15.56 2.43
CA GLY A 5 -5.52 -14.53 2.98
C GLY A 5 -4.92 -13.97 4.27
N LEU A 6 -5.55 -12.94 4.79
CA LEU A 6 -5.23 -12.43 6.12
C LEU A 6 -5.76 -13.41 7.17
N GLU A 7 -4.94 -13.77 8.14
CA GLU A 7 -5.38 -14.59 9.28
C GLU A 7 -6.21 -13.78 10.27
N ARG A 8 -5.88 -12.49 10.44
CA ARG A 8 -6.58 -11.56 11.32
C ARG A 8 -6.36 -10.12 10.91
N LEU A 9 -7.30 -9.25 11.26
CA LEU A 9 -7.11 -7.81 11.21
C LEU A 9 -6.27 -7.35 12.41
N GLN A 10 -5.46 -6.30 12.21
CA GLN A 10 -4.58 -5.76 13.25
C GLN A 10 -5.03 -4.36 13.63
N TYR A 11 -5.81 -4.25 14.69
CA TYR A 11 -6.25 -2.97 15.24
C TYR A 11 -5.13 -2.30 16.06
N SER A 12 -5.08 -0.98 16.03
CA SER A 12 -4.17 -0.19 16.86
C SER A 12 -4.70 1.22 17.06
N ASP A 13 -4.71 1.66 18.30
CA ASP A 13 -5.03 3.04 18.69
C ASP A 13 -3.76 3.88 18.91
N ASN A 14 -2.58 3.23 18.90
CA ASN A 14 -1.29 3.88 19.17
C ASN A 14 -0.45 3.92 17.88
N ARG A 15 -0.82 4.79 16.95
CA ARG A 15 -0.06 5.06 15.72
C ARG A 15 0.75 6.33 15.89
N LYS A 16 1.94 6.36 15.29
CA LYS A 16 2.74 7.59 15.23
C LYS A 16 2.02 8.59 14.31
N PRO A 17 1.67 9.78 14.80
CA PRO A 17 1.03 10.80 13.97
C PRO A 17 1.88 11.16 12.74
N TYR A 18 1.23 11.45 11.63
CA TYR A 18 1.85 11.83 10.36
C TYR A 18 2.92 10.85 9.85
N SER A 19 2.77 9.58 10.17
CA SER A 19 3.73 8.55 9.78
C SER A 19 3.29 7.80 8.52
N LEU A 20 4.24 7.67 7.62
CA LEU A 20 4.08 6.91 6.38
C LEU A 20 5.06 5.74 6.34
N MET A 21 4.67 4.67 5.66
CA MET A 21 5.59 3.60 5.33
C MET A 21 5.46 3.14 3.88
N ILE A 22 6.55 2.60 3.37
CA ILE A 22 6.63 1.81 2.14
C ILE A 22 7.34 0.50 2.47
N ALA A 23 6.89 -0.60 1.88
CA ALA A 23 7.59 -1.87 1.90
C ALA A 23 7.75 -2.39 0.47
N ALA A 24 8.99 -2.36 -0.04
CA ALA A 24 9.25 -2.71 -1.43
C ALA A 24 10.70 -3.17 -1.64
N ARG A 25 10.94 -3.93 -2.72
CA ARG A 25 12.30 -4.11 -3.23
C ARG A 25 12.81 -2.80 -3.82
N PHE A 26 14.08 -2.46 -3.60
CA PHE A 26 14.67 -1.24 -4.15
C PHE A 26 15.05 -1.46 -5.62
N GLU A 27 14.05 -1.37 -6.48
CA GLU A 27 14.09 -1.53 -7.92
C GLU A 27 13.43 -0.32 -8.60
N ARG A 28 13.86 0.03 -9.83
CA ARG A 28 13.35 1.21 -10.57
C ARG A 28 11.83 1.26 -10.63
N ARG A 29 11.20 0.11 -10.93
CA ARG A 29 9.73 0.02 -11.04
C ARG A 29 8.95 0.31 -9.75
N LYS A 30 9.60 0.35 -8.59
CA LYS A 30 8.96 0.70 -7.32
C LYS A 30 8.87 2.19 -7.09
N ARG A 31 9.55 2.98 -7.92
CA ARG A 31 9.48 4.45 -7.95
C ARG A 31 9.56 5.07 -6.56
N LEU A 32 10.53 4.61 -5.77
CA LEU A 32 10.81 5.18 -4.44
C LEU A 32 11.22 6.66 -4.53
N ASP A 33 11.76 7.08 -5.68
CA ASP A 33 12.03 8.47 -6.02
C ASP A 33 10.78 9.35 -5.89
N LEU A 34 9.64 8.91 -6.45
CA LEU A 34 8.37 9.64 -6.36
C LEU A 34 7.87 9.77 -4.91
N ALA A 35 8.00 8.71 -4.12
CA ALA A 35 7.60 8.72 -2.72
C ALA A 35 8.45 9.71 -1.90
N ILE A 36 9.77 9.70 -2.11
CA ILE A 36 10.70 10.61 -1.43
C ILE A 36 10.37 12.05 -1.78
N ASP A 37 10.28 12.39 -3.08
CA ASP A 37 10.01 13.75 -3.53
C ASP A 37 8.64 14.26 -3.04
N ALA A 38 7.62 13.39 -3.05
CA ALA A 38 6.29 13.76 -2.55
C ALA A 38 6.29 14.00 -1.04
N VAL A 39 7.05 13.23 -0.25
CA VAL A 39 7.16 13.42 1.20
C VAL A 39 8.00 14.65 1.53
N VAL A 40 9.07 14.93 0.79
CA VAL A 40 9.84 16.17 0.92
C VAL A 40 8.94 17.38 0.67
N ALA A 41 8.18 17.37 -0.43
CA ALA A 41 7.24 18.44 -0.72
C ALA A 41 6.10 18.54 0.32
N LEU A 42 5.71 17.44 0.95
CA LEU A 42 4.71 17.43 2.03
C LEU A 42 5.28 17.99 3.32
N HIS A 43 6.53 17.68 3.65
CA HIS A 43 7.22 18.13 4.87
C HIS A 43 7.27 19.67 4.98
N GLU A 44 7.31 20.40 3.88
CA GLU A 44 7.19 21.86 3.86
C GLU A 44 5.86 22.37 4.45
N LYS A 45 4.81 21.56 4.45
CA LYS A 45 3.47 21.90 4.94
C LYS A 45 3.12 21.21 6.25
N ILE A 46 3.68 20.03 6.48
CA ILE A 46 3.48 19.21 7.68
C ILE A 46 4.87 18.79 8.15
N PRO A 47 5.57 19.60 8.97
CA PRO A 47 6.93 19.33 9.42
C PRO A 47 7.07 18.04 10.27
N GLU A 48 5.98 17.54 10.82
CA GLU A 48 5.96 16.31 11.62
C GLU A 48 5.92 15.04 10.77
N VAL A 49 5.73 15.16 9.44
CA VAL A 49 5.62 13.99 8.57
C VAL A 49 6.91 13.19 8.56
N THR A 50 6.78 11.87 8.64
CA THR A 50 7.91 10.94 8.55
C THR A 50 7.61 9.81 7.59
N LEU A 51 8.65 9.32 6.89
CA LEU A 51 8.56 8.16 6.01
C LEU A 51 9.62 7.12 6.39
N ASP A 52 9.17 5.92 6.69
CA ASP A 52 10.03 4.74 6.85
C ASP A 52 9.92 3.84 5.60
N ILE A 53 11.07 3.56 4.96
CA ILE A 53 11.16 2.73 3.75
C ILE A 53 11.78 1.40 4.11
N TYR A 54 10.99 0.32 4.02
CA TYR A 54 11.40 -1.05 4.30
C TYR A 54 11.74 -1.80 3.02
N GLY A 55 12.80 -2.59 3.07
CA GLY A 55 13.24 -3.43 1.98
C GLY A 55 14.71 -3.26 1.64
N GLN A 56 15.12 -3.90 0.56
CA GLN A 56 16.48 -3.90 0.04
C GLN A 56 16.46 -4.00 -1.49
N GLY A 57 17.59 -3.70 -2.14
CA GLY A 57 17.76 -3.89 -3.56
C GLY A 57 18.90 -3.06 -4.15
N MET A 58 19.04 -3.15 -5.46
CA MET A 58 20.17 -2.55 -6.20
C MET A 58 20.24 -1.03 -6.07
N LEU A 59 19.10 -0.37 -5.80
CA LEU A 59 19.03 1.09 -5.73
C LEU A 59 19.27 1.64 -4.31
N TRP A 60 19.74 0.82 -3.36
CA TRP A 60 19.93 1.27 -1.97
C TRP A 60 20.80 2.54 -1.89
N GLN A 61 21.97 2.53 -2.50
CA GLN A 61 22.91 3.66 -2.47
C GLN A 61 22.32 4.90 -3.15
N GLU A 62 21.71 4.72 -4.33
CA GLU A 62 21.06 5.81 -5.08
C GLU A 62 19.96 6.49 -4.25
N ILE A 63 19.14 5.70 -3.56
CA ILE A 63 18.06 6.19 -2.69
C ILE A 63 18.63 6.89 -1.46
N GLU A 64 19.66 6.33 -0.83
CA GLU A 64 20.33 6.95 0.31
C GLU A 64 20.96 8.30 -0.06
N GLU A 65 21.65 8.37 -1.20
CA GLU A 65 22.24 9.61 -1.72
C GLU A 65 21.17 10.66 -2.02
N LYS A 66 20.05 10.25 -2.64
CA LYS A 66 18.93 11.16 -2.91
C LYS A 66 18.37 11.77 -1.62
N ILE A 67 18.17 10.96 -0.59
CA ILE A 67 17.68 11.45 0.72
C ILE A 67 18.69 12.46 1.31
N LYS A 68 20.00 12.20 1.20
CA LYS A 68 21.05 13.12 1.66
C LYS A 68 21.07 14.43 0.87
N GLN A 69 20.98 14.37 -0.44
CA GLN A 69 20.95 15.56 -1.32
C GLN A 69 19.75 16.47 -1.01
N LEU A 70 18.61 15.88 -0.64
CA LEU A 70 17.41 16.60 -0.26
C LEU A 70 17.39 17.04 1.22
N ASN A 71 18.45 16.78 2.00
CA ASN A 71 18.53 17.03 3.45
C ASN A 71 17.36 16.43 4.24
N ALA A 72 16.87 15.25 3.82
CA ALA A 72 15.66 14.63 4.34
C ALA A 72 15.92 13.53 5.39
N GLN A 73 17.17 13.32 5.84
CA GLN A 73 17.56 12.21 6.72
C GLN A 73 16.90 12.25 8.11
N SER A 74 16.42 13.42 8.53
CA SER A 74 15.75 13.58 9.83
C SER A 74 14.32 13.04 9.86
N TYR A 75 13.69 12.86 8.69
CA TYR A 75 12.29 12.42 8.58
C TYR A 75 12.04 11.33 7.54
N ILE A 76 13.03 10.96 6.69
CA ILE A 76 12.96 9.82 5.75
C ILE A 76 14.04 8.81 6.11
N HIS A 77 13.65 7.59 6.46
CA HIS A 77 14.56 6.58 6.97
C HIS A 77 14.52 5.28 6.15
N LEU A 78 15.69 4.78 5.78
CA LEU A 78 15.84 3.44 5.21
C LEU A 78 15.97 2.44 6.35
N LYS A 79 15.01 1.52 6.47
CA LYS A 79 14.90 0.56 7.57
C LYS A 79 15.50 -0.81 7.26
N GLY A 80 15.90 -1.03 6.00
CA GLY A 80 16.37 -2.35 5.55
C GLY A 80 15.25 -3.39 5.48
N HIS A 81 15.64 -4.61 5.20
CA HIS A 81 14.71 -5.74 5.21
C HIS A 81 14.38 -6.15 6.65
N GLN A 82 13.11 -6.17 7.00
CA GLN A 82 12.62 -6.55 8.33
C GLN A 82 11.32 -7.35 8.21
N ASP A 83 11.01 -8.12 9.24
CA ASP A 83 9.69 -8.69 9.41
C ASP A 83 8.69 -7.53 9.69
N LEU A 84 7.67 -7.45 8.83
CA LEU A 84 6.68 -6.37 8.87
C LEU A 84 5.41 -6.76 9.62
N GLN A 85 5.24 -8.04 10.00
CA GLN A 85 4.00 -8.58 10.53
C GLN A 85 3.36 -7.76 11.66
N THR A 86 4.20 -7.13 12.50
CA THR A 86 3.72 -6.29 13.62
C THR A 86 3.95 -4.80 13.42
N ARG A 87 4.58 -4.39 12.31
CA ARG A 87 5.01 -3.01 12.12
C ARG A 87 3.97 -2.12 11.46
N PHE A 88 3.18 -2.66 10.54
CA PHE A 88 2.15 -1.88 9.84
C PHE A 88 1.27 -1.06 10.80
N LYS A 89 0.84 -1.65 11.90
CA LYS A 89 -0.06 -1.01 12.87
C LYS A 89 0.52 0.22 13.59
N ALA A 90 1.80 0.52 13.42
CA ALA A 90 2.44 1.70 14.00
C ALA A 90 2.31 2.95 13.11
N TYR A 91 1.90 2.79 11.85
CA TYR A 91 1.82 3.85 10.85
C TYR A 91 0.38 4.24 10.54
N GLU A 92 0.21 5.44 9.99
CA GLU A 92 -1.09 5.95 9.55
C GLU A 92 -1.33 5.69 8.06
N LEU A 93 -0.32 5.92 7.21
CA LEU A 93 -0.42 5.78 5.77
C LEU A 93 0.56 4.75 5.20
N TYR A 94 0.12 4.10 4.13
CA TYR A 94 0.96 3.28 3.27
C TYR A 94 1.07 3.92 1.88
N LEU A 95 2.30 4.10 1.38
CA LEU A 95 2.55 4.59 0.03
C LEU A 95 2.84 3.42 -0.93
N ALA A 96 2.22 3.46 -2.11
CA ALA A 96 2.37 2.46 -3.18
C ALA A 96 2.68 3.16 -4.51
N THR A 97 3.94 3.51 -4.73
CA THR A 97 4.38 4.34 -5.88
C THR A 97 4.84 3.53 -7.09
N SER A 98 4.62 2.22 -7.11
CA SER A 98 5.07 1.35 -8.20
C SER A 98 4.51 1.76 -9.57
N GLU A 99 5.31 1.56 -10.62
CA GLU A 99 4.84 1.65 -12.02
C GLU A 99 3.94 0.47 -12.41
N TRP A 100 4.07 -0.61 -11.70
CA TRP A 100 3.32 -1.83 -11.92
C TRP A 100 3.33 -2.72 -10.67
N GLU A 101 2.16 -3.25 -10.32
CA GLU A 101 2.01 -4.17 -9.18
C GLU A 101 1.05 -5.30 -9.55
N THR A 102 1.49 -6.55 -9.45
CA THR A 102 0.68 -7.71 -9.83
C THR A 102 -0.48 -7.94 -8.87
N PHE A 103 -0.16 -8.17 -7.60
CA PHE A 103 -1.15 -8.37 -6.54
C PHE A 103 -0.88 -7.44 -5.36
N GLY A 104 0.36 -7.40 -4.84
CA GLY A 104 0.74 -6.55 -3.72
C GLY A 104 0.35 -7.13 -2.35
N LEU A 105 1.04 -8.20 -1.91
CA LEU A 105 0.82 -8.77 -0.58
C LEU A 105 0.98 -7.74 0.53
N THR A 106 1.97 -6.85 0.40
CA THR A 106 2.20 -5.77 1.37
C THR A 106 1.05 -4.75 1.40
N LEU A 107 0.34 -4.55 0.27
CA LEU A 107 -0.87 -3.73 0.24
C LEU A 107 -2.01 -4.38 1.01
N LEU A 108 -2.17 -5.70 0.85
CA LEU A 108 -3.15 -6.48 1.60
C LEU A 108 -2.87 -6.42 3.11
N GLU A 109 -1.62 -6.63 3.52
CA GLU A 109 -1.17 -6.53 4.91
C GLU A 109 -1.39 -5.12 5.48
N ALA A 110 -1.13 -4.09 4.67
CA ALA A 110 -1.35 -2.69 5.05
C ALA A 110 -2.83 -2.40 5.33
N ILE A 111 -3.76 -2.79 4.43
CA ILE A 111 -5.20 -2.59 4.68
C ILE A 111 -5.71 -3.45 5.83
N GLY A 112 -5.18 -4.67 6.01
CA GLY A 112 -5.46 -5.55 7.15
C GLY A 112 -5.00 -4.99 8.49
N SER A 113 -4.06 -4.05 8.45
CA SER A 113 -3.58 -3.30 9.62
C SER A 113 -4.20 -1.89 9.71
N GLY A 114 -5.18 -1.57 8.86
CA GLY A 114 -5.91 -0.32 8.88
C GLY A 114 -5.11 0.90 8.44
N LEU A 115 -4.07 0.74 7.59
CA LEU A 115 -3.39 1.89 7.00
C LEU A 115 -4.27 2.51 5.93
N VAL A 116 -4.24 3.83 5.87
CA VAL A 116 -4.82 4.59 4.77
C VAL A 116 -3.86 4.51 3.58
N MET A 117 -4.40 4.27 2.40
CA MET A 117 -3.60 3.94 1.23
C MET A 117 -3.47 5.14 0.29
N VAL A 118 -2.25 5.44 -0.15
CA VAL A 118 -2.02 6.41 -1.24
C VAL A 118 -1.07 5.77 -2.24
N GLY A 119 -1.43 5.77 -3.52
CA GLY A 119 -0.59 5.13 -4.52
C GLY A 119 -0.91 5.55 -5.95
N THR A 120 -0.05 5.14 -6.86
CA THR A 120 -0.20 5.36 -8.29
C THR A 120 -1.31 4.49 -8.88
N ASP A 121 -2.09 5.06 -9.79
CA ASP A 121 -3.12 4.33 -10.55
C ASP A 121 -2.46 3.55 -11.70
N VAL A 122 -2.05 2.34 -11.36
CA VAL A 122 -1.38 1.42 -12.28
C VAL A 122 -2.11 0.08 -12.29
N PRO A 123 -2.01 -0.71 -13.38
CA PRO A 123 -2.75 -1.96 -13.50
C PRO A 123 -2.55 -2.92 -12.32
N TYR A 124 -3.64 -3.60 -11.95
CA TYR A 124 -3.81 -4.74 -11.04
C TYR A 124 -3.75 -4.41 -9.54
N GLY A 125 -2.57 -4.48 -8.90
CA GLY A 125 -2.47 -4.50 -7.42
C GLY A 125 -2.99 -3.24 -6.75
N ASN A 126 -2.53 -2.06 -7.16
CA ASN A 126 -2.93 -0.81 -6.51
C ASN A 126 -4.45 -0.58 -6.56
N PRO A 127 -5.14 -0.62 -7.73
CA PRO A 127 -6.60 -0.47 -7.77
C PRO A 127 -7.36 -1.61 -7.09
N THR A 128 -6.73 -2.76 -6.86
CA THR A 128 -7.36 -3.84 -6.08
C THR A 128 -7.51 -3.43 -4.62
N PHE A 129 -6.50 -2.83 -4.02
CA PHE A 129 -6.44 -2.54 -2.59
C PHE A 129 -6.60 -1.06 -2.23
N ILE A 130 -6.61 -0.16 -3.21
CA ILE A 130 -6.84 1.28 -3.00
C ILE A 130 -8.16 1.67 -3.68
N LYS A 131 -9.10 2.18 -2.92
CA LYS A 131 -10.40 2.64 -3.39
C LYS A 131 -10.57 4.11 -3.04
N ASN A 132 -10.62 4.96 -4.09
CA ASN A 132 -10.75 6.41 -3.94
C ASN A 132 -11.88 6.77 -2.97
N ASP A 133 -11.59 7.69 -2.06
CA ASP A 133 -12.50 8.21 -1.05
C ASP A 133 -13.10 7.16 -0.09
N ARG A 134 -12.61 5.91 -0.12
CA ARG A 134 -13.07 4.84 0.76
C ARG A 134 -12.00 4.38 1.75
N ASN A 135 -10.80 4.08 1.26
CA ASN A 135 -9.67 3.70 2.11
C ASN A 135 -8.37 4.39 1.70
N GLY A 136 -8.43 5.32 0.76
CA GLY A 136 -7.27 6.03 0.28
C GLY A 136 -7.49 6.72 -1.06
N PHE A 137 -6.40 6.96 -1.78
CA PHE A 137 -6.40 7.70 -3.03
C PHE A 137 -5.44 7.09 -4.04
N LEU A 138 -5.92 6.88 -5.27
CA LEU A 138 -5.12 6.59 -6.44
C LEU A 138 -4.82 7.89 -7.17
N VAL A 139 -3.57 8.09 -7.56
CA VAL A 139 -3.14 9.24 -8.34
C VAL A 139 -2.87 8.82 -9.79
N PRO A 140 -3.26 9.61 -10.79
CA PRO A 140 -2.94 9.35 -12.18
C PRO A 140 -1.44 9.14 -12.36
N PHE A 141 -1.05 8.18 -13.19
CA PHE A 141 0.36 7.85 -13.42
C PHE A 141 0.71 7.80 -14.92
N VAL A 142 -0.14 7.18 -15.72
CA VAL A 142 0.11 7.05 -17.16
C VAL A 142 0.01 8.41 -17.85
N ASN A 143 1.01 8.75 -18.66
CA ASN A 143 1.13 10.04 -19.35
C ASN A 143 1.26 11.27 -18.43
N GLN A 144 1.68 11.07 -17.17
CA GLN A 144 1.97 12.15 -16.25
C GLN A 144 3.48 12.38 -16.14
N SER A 145 3.91 13.63 -15.97
CA SER A 145 5.29 13.94 -15.60
C SER A 145 5.59 13.53 -14.16
N HIS A 146 6.87 13.45 -13.83
CA HIS A 146 7.31 13.19 -12.46
C HIS A 146 6.73 14.20 -11.47
N GLU A 147 6.78 15.48 -11.82
CA GLU A 147 6.31 16.61 -11.03
C GLU A 147 4.80 16.56 -10.79
N GLU A 148 4.02 16.19 -11.81
CA GLU A 148 2.57 16.01 -11.70
C GLU A 148 2.22 14.88 -10.72
N VAL A 149 2.88 13.73 -10.85
CA VAL A 149 2.67 12.60 -9.93
C VAL A 149 3.06 12.97 -8.49
N VAL A 150 4.19 13.64 -8.30
CA VAL A 150 4.63 14.13 -6.98
C VAL A 150 3.62 15.09 -6.36
N ALA A 151 3.11 16.05 -7.15
CA ALA A 151 2.10 17.00 -6.69
C ALA A 151 0.79 16.30 -6.30
N ASP A 152 0.37 15.30 -7.06
CA ASP A 152 -0.84 14.52 -6.80
C ASP A 152 -0.70 13.61 -5.59
N LEU A 153 0.44 12.95 -5.41
CA LEU A 153 0.75 12.19 -4.21
C LEU A 153 0.72 13.08 -2.96
N LYS A 154 1.37 14.25 -3.01
CA LYS A 154 1.32 15.24 -1.91
C LYS A 154 -0.11 15.62 -1.56
N ARG A 155 -0.93 16.01 -2.55
CA ARG A 155 -2.35 16.39 -2.32
C ARG A 155 -3.16 15.24 -1.72
N SER A 156 -2.92 14.02 -2.20
CA SER A 156 -3.60 12.82 -1.73
C SER A 156 -3.24 12.48 -0.29
N MET A 157 -1.96 12.60 0.09
CA MET A 157 -1.51 12.43 1.48
C MET A 157 -2.13 13.49 2.40
N GLN A 158 -2.21 14.75 1.99
CA GLN A 158 -2.88 15.81 2.77
C GLN A 158 -4.36 15.51 3.01
N LYS A 159 -5.08 15.09 1.96
CA LYS A 159 -6.48 14.65 2.08
C LYS A 159 -6.64 13.45 3.02
N ALA A 160 -5.71 12.49 2.92
CA ALA A 160 -5.72 11.29 3.74
C ALA A 160 -5.55 11.64 5.22
N PHE A 161 -4.59 12.49 5.58
CA PHE A 161 -4.40 12.94 6.97
C PHE A 161 -5.61 13.72 7.52
N GLY A 162 -6.34 14.43 6.66
CA GLY A 162 -7.56 15.12 7.05
C GLY A 162 -8.76 14.20 7.34
N ASN A 163 -8.69 12.90 7.00
CA ASN A 163 -9.84 12.00 7.10
C ASN A 163 -9.45 10.56 7.52
N LEU A 164 -8.44 10.42 8.37
CA LEU A 164 -7.81 9.15 8.73
C LEU A 164 -8.80 8.11 9.26
N ASN A 165 -9.67 8.48 10.20
CA ASN A 165 -10.56 7.53 10.86
C ASN A 165 -11.53 6.89 9.88
N PHE A 166 -12.15 7.68 9.02
CA PHE A 166 -13.07 7.19 8.01
C PHE A 166 -12.37 6.26 6.99
N LEU A 167 -11.21 6.70 6.48
CA LEU A 167 -10.46 5.94 5.48
C LEU A 167 -9.87 4.64 6.06
N ARG A 168 -9.44 4.67 7.31
CA ARG A 168 -8.97 3.48 8.05
C ARG A 168 -10.05 2.42 8.18
N GLU A 169 -11.26 2.83 8.53
CA GLU A 169 -12.39 1.91 8.58
C GLU A 169 -12.68 1.28 7.21
N GLY A 170 -12.55 2.08 6.16
CA GLY A 170 -12.61 1.59 4.78
C GLY A 170 -11.55 0.53 4.45
N SER A 171 -10.32 0.69 4.97
CA SER A 171 -9.25 -0.30 4.82
C SER A 171 -9.64 -1.63 5.50
N TYR A 172 -10.12 -1.60 6.72
CA TYR A 172 -10.57 -2.82 7.41
C TYR A 172 -11.74 -3.50 6.68
N LYS A 173 -12.75 -2.75 6.27
CA LYS A 173 -13.90 -3.28 5.50
C LYS A 173 -13.48 -3.93 4.18
N LEU A 174 -12.47 -3.37 3.52
CA LEU A 174 -11.93 -3.99 2.31
C LEU A 174 -11.14 -5.25 2.64
N ALA A 175 -10.32 -5.23 3.70
CA ALA A 175 -9.49 -6.33 4.14
C ALA A 175 -10.31 -7.57 4.57
N GLU A 176 -11.49 -7.39 5.16
CA GLU A 176 -12.42 -8.48 5.54
C GLU A 176 -12.71 -9.44 4.38
N ARG A 177 -12.78 -8.93 3.15
CA ARG A 177 -13.02 -9.74 1.95
C ARG A 177 -11.87 -10.70 1.62
N TYR A 178 -10.69 -10.44 2.18
CA TYR A 178 -9.47 -11.20 1.97
C TYR A 178 -9.06 -12.01 3.18
N MET A 179 -9.95 -12.15 4.17
CA MET A 179 -9.72 -13.07 5.29
C MET A 179 -9.64 -14.51 4.80
N THR A 180 -8.75 -15.28 5.36
CA THR A 180 -8.49 -16.68 4.96
C THR A 180 -9.76 -17.50 4.88
N ASP A 181 -10.64 -17.41 5.88
CA ASP A 181 -11.91 -18.13 5.90
C ASP A 181 -12.84 -17.71 4.76
N GLN A 182 -12.89 -16.42 4.42
CA GLN A 182 -13.69 -15.92 3.30
C GLN A 182 -13.18 -16.47 1.97
N ILE A 183 -11.85 -16.47 1.77
CA ILE A 183 -11.22 -17.00 0.56
C ILE A 183 -11.47 -18.52 0.45
N ILE A 184 -11.30 -19.27 1.53
CA ILE A 184 -11.59 -20.73 1.56
C ILE A 184 -13.06 -20.99 1.23
N GLY A 185 -13.98 -20.21 1.77
CA GLY A 185 -15.41 -20.31 1.48
C GLY A 185 -15.69 -20.13 -0.03
N GLN A 186 -15.17 -19.09 -0.64
CA GLN A 186 -15.32 -18.83 -2.08
C GLN A 186 -14.74 -19.95 -2.95
N TRP A 187 -13.58 -20.51 -2.59
CA TRP A 187 -12.98 -21.64 -3.30
C TRP A 187 -13.82 -22.91 -3.18
N ARG A 188 -14.35 -23.22 -1.98
CA ARG A 188 -15.26 -24.35 -1.80
C ARG A 188 -16.49 -24.24 -2.67
N GLU A 189 -17.13 -23.08 -2.67
CA GLU A 189 -18.29 -22.82 -3.53
C GLU A 189 -17.99 -22.98 -5.02
N PHE A 190 -16.89 -22.39 -5.48
CA PHE A 190 -16.44 -22.49 -6.87
C PHE A 190 -16.20 -23.95 -7.30
N LEU A 191 -15.50 -24.74 -6.47
CA LEU A 191 -15.21 -26.15 -6.78
C LEU A 191 -16.49 -27.00 -6.76
N THR A 192 -17.41 -26.76 -5.82
CA THR A 192 -18.69 -27.49 -5.74
C THR A 192 -19.57 -27.21 -6.96
N ASN A 193 -19.61 -25.95 -7.41
CA ASN A 193 -20.41 -25.57 -8.59
C ASN A 193 -19.80 -26.11 -9.90
N ARG A 194 -18.48 -26.23 -10.01
CA ARG A 194 -17.85 -26.90 -11.15
C ARG A 194 -18.14 -28.40 -11.19
N GLY A 195 -18.19 -29.08 -10.06
CA GLY A 195 -18.57 -30.48 -9.99
C GLY A 195 -19.97 -30.71 -10.57
N LYS A 196 -20.92 -29.87 -10.19
CA LYS A 196 -22.31 -29.98 -10.71
C LYS A 196 -22.45 -29.74 -12.21
N ASN A 197 -21.64 -28.85 -12.80
CA ASN A 197 -21.65 -28.58 -14.25
C ASN A 197 -21.00 -29.71 -15.07
N ASN A 198 -20.04 -30.45 -14.51
CA ASN A 198 -19.47 -31.60 -15.19
C ASN A 198 -20.41 -32.81 -15.20
N ASP A 199 -21.27 -32.98 -14.21
CA ASP A 199 -22.28 -34.04 -14.18
C ASP A 199 -23.38 -33.85 -15.22
N VAL A 200 -23.65 -32.60 -15.62
CA VAL A 200 -24.63 -32.29 -16.72
C VAL A 200 -24.05 -32.60 -18.08
N LEU A 201 -22.73 -32.59 -18.27
CA LEU A 201 -22.07 -32.93 -19.56
C LEU A 201 -21.75 -34.41 -19.67
N SER A 202 -21.83 -35.18 -18.59
CA SER A 202 -21.63 -36.65 -18.59
C SER A 202 -22.95 -37.43 -18.56
N GLY A 203 -24.08 -36.75 -18.62
CA GLY A 203 -25.40 -37.38 -18.67
C GLY A 203 -25.67 -38.03 -20.04
N LYS A 204 -25.39 -39.34 -20.11
CA LYS A 204 -26.05 -40.22 -21.04
C LYS A 204 -27.49 -40.46 -20.62
#